data_cce738cb21971d591161e6360daade5f
#
_entry.id   cce738cb21971d591161e6360daade5f
#
_cell.length_a   1.000
_cell.length_b   1.000
_cell.length_c   1.000
_cell.angle_alpha   90.00
_cell.angle_beta   90.00
_cell.angle_gamma   90.00
#
_symmetry.space_group_name_H-M   'P 1'
#
loop_
_entity.id
_entity.type
_entity.pdbx_description
1 polymer ?
#
loop_
_entity_poly.entity_id
_entity_poly.type
_entity_poly.pdbx_seq_one_letter_code
_entity_poly.pdbx_strand_id
1 'polypeptide(L)'
;YGNYLLGLLEKEVDHDLYDLRAVIDPFVKSAPRYQWFVENHIPMYDTLEDFYAHDTAELVFIATPIHLHKQQCITAMRHGSHVMCEKPLVPLVQDVYDLKKVSQETGRFLGVGFQWSFYPSILAIKEDFLSGKLGKPKMLKSYIAWQRFDSYYGRNGWSAHIRSKNGDWVLDSIVTNATAHYLHNIFFMMGDTLAGSRLPSVVKTAMYRAKDIESFDTCVAGGEFDNGARFIYLASHSTEINRDPVIEYEFENAVVRGDMNQKDSHLVATFRDGSTKDYGLVNGDSYTAVKLITALKAVRGEAQLTSDPDSILPHLIVCDAMLDQDDIHDFPKDLVYRVEGDNPGTFVHGLYDDLRRCLDDGKLPSEEGFSWAFPEKKLDVAGYREFKGTKFQK
;
A
#
# COMPACT_ATOMS: atom_id res chain seq x y z
N TYR A 1 -7.88 -4.70 -11.59
CA TYR A 1 -6.62 -3.96 -11.64
C TYR A 1 -5.75 -4.43 -12.81
N GLY A 2 -5.72 -5.73 -13.12
CA GLY A 2 -4.96 -6.27 -14.27
C GLY A 2 -5.26 -5.56 -15.61
N ASN A 3 -6.54 -5.27 -15.91
CA ASN A 3 -6.90 -4.48 -17.10
C ASN A 3 -6.32 -3.06 -17.12
N TYR A 4 -6.15 -2.44 -15.97
CA TYR A 4 -5.51 -1.13 -15.84
C TYR A 4 -4.01 -1.24 -16.13
N LEU A 5 -3.32 -2.25 -15.57
CA LEU A 5 -1.90 -2.50 -15.86
C LEU A 5 -1.64 -2.77 -17.34
N LEU A 6 -2.48 -3.56 -17.98
CA LEU A 6 -2.42 -3.78 -19.43
C LEU A 6 -2.58 -2.47 -20.22
N GLY A 7 -3.50 -1.59 -19.78
CA GLY A 7 -3.68 -0.28 -20.40
C GLY A 7 -2.45 0.63 -20.25
N LEU A 8 -1.73 0.52 -19.13
CA LEU A 8 -0.47 1.23 -18.95
C LEU A 8 0.66 0.66 -19.81
N LEU A 9 0.75 -0.67 -19.93
CA LEU A 9 1.70 -1.32 -20.84
C LEU A 9 1.55 -0.82 -22.27
N GLU A 10 0.32 -0.74 -22.76
CA GLU A 10 0.05 -0.28 -24.14
C GLU A 10 0.36 1.21 -24.37
N LYS A 11 0.10 2.07 -23.36
CA LYS A 11 0.14 3.53 -23.55
C LYS A 11 1.45 4.15 -23.13
N GLU A 12 2.08 3.62 -22.08
CA GLU A 12 3.17 4.27 -21.36
C GLU A 12 4.50 3.50 -21.45
N VAL A 13 4.47 2.24 -21.92
CA VAL A 13 5.65 1.38 -21.99
C VAL A 13 6.07 1.18 -23.42
N ASP A 14 7.36 1.38 -23.71
CA ASP A 14 7.93 1.10 -25.02
C ASP A 14 7.72 -0.37 -25.39
N HIS A 15 7.10 -0.61 -26.54
CA HIS A 15 6.76 -1.93 -27.04
C HIS A 15 7.99 -2.81 -27.32
N ASP A 16 9.18 -2.22 -27.50
CA ASP A 16 10.43 -2.95 -27.64
C ASP A 16 10.94 -3.55 -26.31
N LEU A 17 10.32 -3.16 -25.19
CA LEU A 17 10.69 -3.67 -23.86
C LEU A 17 10.01 -4.98 -23.50
N TYR A 18 8.91 -5.35 -24.15
CA TYR A 18 8.12 -6.53 -23.76
C TYR A 18 7.47 -7.23 -24.96
N ASP A 19 7.21 -8.52 -24.75
CA ASP A 19 6.32 -9.36 -25.57
C ASP A 19 5.27 -9.98 -24.63
N LEU A 20 3.99 -9.62 -24.82
CA LEU A 20 2.89 -10.13 -24.01
C LEU A 20 2.59 -11.60 -24.40
N ARG A 21 3.15 -12.53 -23.62
CA ARG A 21 3.08 -13.97 -23.87
C ARG A 21 1.70 -14.56 -23.66
N ALA A 22 1.01 -14.14 -22.61
CA ALA A 22 -0.30 -14.66 -22.27
C ALA A 22 -1.03 -13.77 -21.24
N VAL A 23 -2.34 -14.00 -21.12
CA VAL A 23 -3.17 -13.56 -20.01
C VAL A 23 -3.72 -14.79 -19.28
N ILE A 24 -3.63 -14.77 -17.96
CA ILE A 24 -4.04 -15.87 -17.11
C ILE A 24 -5.16 -15.39 -16.19
N ASP A 25 -6.39 -15.79 -16.49
CA ASP A 25 -7.57 -15.40 -15.71
C ASP A 25 -8.71 -16.39 -16.03
N PRO A 26 -9.21 -17.18 -15.05
CA PRO A 26 -10.31 -18.13 -15.29
C PRO A 26 -11.61 -17.45 -15.72
N PHE A 27 -11.71 -16.13 -15.55
CA PHE A 27 -12.84 -15.31 -15.97
C PHE A 27 -12.53 -14.41 -17.18
N VAL A 28 -11.47 -14.66 -17.91
CA VAL A 28 -10.99 -13.80 -19.02
C VAL A 28 -12.09 -13.45 -20.03
N LYS A 29 -13.04 -14.36 -20.28
CA LYS A 29 -14.18 -14.13 -21.21
C LYS A 29 -15.11 -12.99 -20.78
N SER A 30 -15.14 -12.68 -19.48
CA SER A 30 -15.90 -11.55 -18.93
C SER A 30 -15.06 -10.27 -18.78
N ALA A 31 -13.76 -10.34 -19.10
CA ALA A 31 -12.88 -9.18 -19.00
C ALA A 31 -13.23 -8.11 -20.06
N PRO A 32 -13.18 -6.82 -19.72
CA PRO A 32 -13.44 -5.74 -20.68
C PRO A 32 -12.56 -5.77 -21.92
N ARG A 33 -11.37 -6.39 -21.84
CA ARG A 33 -10.41 -6.53 -22.95
C ARG A 33 -10.45 -7.87 -23.65
N TYR A 34 -11.42 -8.73 -23.37
CA TYR A 34 -11.49 -10.07 -23.96
C TYR A 34 -11.39 -10.04 -25.49
N GLN A 35 -12.18 -9.17 -26.15
CA GLN A 35 -12.17 -9.05 -27.61
C GLN A 35 -10.80 -8.61 -28.13
N TRP A 36 -10.13 -7.71 -27.45
CA TRP A 36 -8.79 -7.26 -27.79
C TRP A 36 -7.76 -8.41 -27.72
N PHE A 37 -7.85 -9.30 -26.71
CA PHE A 37 -6.98 -10.47 -26.63
C PHE A 37 -7.19 -11.41 -27.84
N VAL A 38 -8.44 -11.61 -28.24
CA VAL A 38 -8.78 -12.45 -29.38
C VAL A 38 -8.22 -11.85 -30.71
N GLU A 39 -8.42 -10.57 -30.93
CA GLU A 39 -7.98 -9.84 -32.11
C GLU A 39 -6.46 -9.77 -32.26
N ASN A 40 -5.75 -9.69 -31.16
CA ASN A 40 -4.29 -9.64 -31.10
C ASN A 40 -3.65 -11.03 -30.91
N HIS A 41 -4.44 -12.10 -30.98
CA HIS A 41 -3.96 -13.48 -30.84
C HIS A 41 -3.19 -13.75 -29.55
N ILE A 42 -3.54 -13.06 -28.42
CA ILE A 42 -2.90 -13.27 -27.14
C ILE A 42 -3.42 -14.59 -26.54
N PRO A 43 -2.54 -15.55 -26.21
CA PRO A 43 -2.91 -16.78 -25.55
C PRO A 43 -3.57 -16.51 -24.19
N MET A 44 -4.61 -17.27 -23.86
CA MET A 44 -5.38 -17.15 -22.63
C MET A 44 -5.43 -18.49 -21.91
N TYR A 45 -5.13 -18.49 -20.60
CA TYR A 45 -5.12 -19.68 -19.76
C TYR A 45 -5.93 -19.43 -18.50
N ASP A 46 -6.48 -20.49 -17.92
CA ASP A 46 -7.23 -20.40 -16.66
C ASP A 46 -6.29 -20.36 -15.45
N THR A 47 -5.14 -21.05 -15.51
CA THR A 47 -4.17 -21.17 -14.41
C THR A 47 -2.73 -20.95 -14.87
N LEU A 48 -1.83 -20.65 -13.93
CA LEU A 48 -0.38 -20.57 -14.19
C LEU A 48 0.18 -21.93 -14.60
N GLU A 49 -0.32 -23.00 -14.02
CA GLU A 49 0.08 -24.37 -14.31
C GLU A 49 -0.23 -24.72 -15.78
N ASP A 50 -1.41 -24.34 -16.26
CA ASP A 50 -1.78 -24.54 -17.68
C ASP A 50 -0.86 -23.75 -18.60
N PHE A 51 -0.54 -22.50 -18.24
CA PHE A 51 0.41 -21.70 -19.01
C PHE A 51 1.79 -22.37 -19.07
N TYR A 52 2.36 -22.73 -17.92
CA TYR A 52 3.70 -23.32 -17.86
C TYR A 52 3.79 -24.74 -18.44
N ALA A 53 2.67 -25.43 -18.66
CA ALA A 53 2.64 -26.67 -19.40
C ALA A 53 2.87 -26.47 -20.91
N HIS A 54 2.72 -25.27 -21.44
CA HIS A 54 2.75 -24.96 -22.88
C HIS A 54 3.78 -23.91 -23.26
N ASP A 55 4.12 -22.98 -22.33
CA ASP A 55 4.98 -21.83 -22.62
C ASP A 55 5.79 -21.40 -21.38
N THR A 56 6.60 -20.36 -21.53
CA THR A 56 7.43 -19.76 -20.46
C THR A 56 7.35 -18.24 -20.54
N ALA A 57 7.63 -17.57 -19.41
CA ALA A 57 7.76 -16.13 -19.36
C ALA A 57 8.96 -15.74 -18.49
N GLU A 58 9.69 -14.70 -18.87
CA GLU A 58 10.78 -14.16 -18.06
C GLU A 58 10.25 -13.38 -16.85
N LEU A 59 9.08 -12.74 -17.00
CA LEU A 59 8.44 -11.92 -15.97
C LEU A 59 6.93 -12.20 -15.91
N VAL A 60 6.41 -12.35 -14.72
CA VAL A 60 4.97 -12.47 -14.45
C VAL A 60 4.51 -11.31 -13.58
N PHE A 61 3.47 -10.60 -14.03
CA PHE A 61 2.73 -9.61 -13.21
C PHE A 61 1.53 -10.29 -12.55
N ILE A 62 1.48 -10.27 -11.21
CA ILE A 62 0.39 -10.86 -10.42
C ILE A 62 -0.49 -9.74 -9.86
N ALA A 63 -1.77 -9.75 -10.24
CA ALA A 63 -2.77 -8.77 -9.80
C ALA A 63 -4.11 -9.44 -9.46
N THR A 64 -4.04 -10.63 -8.90
CA THR A 64 -5.15 -11.47 -8.45
C THR A 64 -5.65 -11.08 -7.04
N PRO A 65 -6.66 -11.75 -6.46
CA PRO A 65 -7.00 -11.60 -5.05
C PRO A 65 -5.84 -11.96 -4.11
N ILE A 66 -5.69 -11.21 -3.03
CA ILE A 66 -4.53 -11.22 -2.12
C ILE A 66 -4.14 -12.63 -1.63
N HIS A 67 -5.13 -13.45 -1.27
CA HIS A 67 -4.89 -14.80 -0.75
C HIS A 67 -4.29 -15.79 -1.78
N LEU A 68 -4.30 -15.43 -3.07
CA LEU A 68 -3.71 -16.24 -4.15
C LEU A 68 -2.24 -15.87 -4.43
N HIS A 69 -1.79 -14.69 -4.01
CA HIS A 69 -0.48 -14.15 -4.36
C HIS A 69 0.67 -15.08 -3.98
N LYS A 70 0.68 -15.60 -2.74
CA LYS A 70 1.75 -16.47 -2.26
C LYS A 70 2.01 -17.65 -3.20
N GLN A 71 0.94 -18.42 -3.48
CA GLN A 71 1.09 -19.64 -4.29
C GLN A 71 1.48 -19.30 -5.72
N GLN A 72 0.89 -18.27 -6.30
CA GLN A 72 1.21 -17.84 -7.67
C GLN A 72 2.64 -17.33 -7.79
N CYS A 73 3.15 -16.55 -6.81
CA CYS A 73 4.55 -16.14 -6.78
C CYS A 73 5.50 -17.35 -6.72
N ILE A 74 5.21 -18.34 -5.86
CA ILE A 74 5.99 -19.55 -5.74
C ILE A 74 6.00 -20.34 -7.05
N THR A 75 4.83 -20.55 -7.65
CA THR A 75 4.70 -21.26 -8.94
C THR A 75 5.51 -20.56 -10.03
N ALA A 76 5.36 -19.24 -10.19
CA ALA A 76 6.09 -18.49 -11.20
C ALA A 76 7.61 -18.54 -11.02
N MET A 77 8.12 -18.30 -9.80
CA MET A 77 9.55 -18.32 -9.52
C MET A 77 10.16 -19.72 -9.73
N ARG A 78 9.47 -20.77 -9.34
CA ARG A 78 9.92 -22.16 -9.54
C ARG A 78 9.95 -22.59 -11.02
N HIS A 79 9.12 -21.97 -11.86
CA HIS A 79 9.16 -22.15 -13.32
C HIS A 79 10.15 -21.21 -14.03
N GLY A 80 10.96 -20.46 -13.26
CA GLY A 80 12.04 -19.65 -13.80
C GLY A 80 11.67 -18.22 -14.14
N SER A 81 10.45 -17.77 -13.83
CA SER A 81 10.03 -16.39 -14.05
C SER A 81 10.42 -15.49 -12.89
N HIS A 82 10.81 -14.27 -13.17
CA HIS A 82 10.79 -13.17 -12.22
C HIS A 82 9.34 -12.77 -11.95
N VAL A 83 9.08 -12.16 -10.79
CA VAL A 83 7.71 -11.79 -10.41
C VAL A 83 7.64 -10.32 -10.02
N MET A 84 6.58 -9.65 -10.47
CA MET A 84 6.09 -8.38 -9.94
C MET A 84 4.68 -8.60 -9.42
N CYS A 85 4.51 -8.64 -8.11
CA CYS A 85 3.22 -8.89 -7.45
C CYS A 85 2.60 -7.60 -6.93
N GLU A 86 1.30 -7.42 -7.12
CA GLU A 86 0.58 -6.27 -6.58
C GLU A 86 0.55 -6.26 -5.05
N LYS A 87 0.34 -5.09 -4.51
CA LYS A 87 0.21 -4.89 -3.07
C LYS A 87 -1.24 -5.17 -2.58
N PRO A 88 -1.41 -5.64 -1.34
CA PRO A 88 -0.38 -6.18 -0.47
C PRO A 88 0.19 -7.48 -1.04
N LEU A 89 1.49 -7.72 -0.81
CA LEU A 89 2.16 -8.91 -1.34
C LEU A 89 1.48 -10.20 -0.89
N VAL A 90 1.18 -10.28 0.40
CA VAL A 90 0.50 -11.40 1.07
C VAL A 90 -0.27 -10.86 2.27
N PRO A 91 -1.25 -11.60 2.79
CA PRO A 91 -1.96 -11.19 4.01
C PRO A 91 -1.12 -11.38 5.28
N LEU A 92 -0.18 -12.33 5.33
CA LEU A 92 0.52 -12.73 6.54
C LEU A 92 2.02 -12.46 6.46
N VAL A 93 2.60 -11.89 7.52
CA VAL A 93 4.03 -11.57 7.60
C VAL A 93 4.93 -12.79 7.43
N GLN A 94 4.53 -13.96 7.96
CA GLN A 94 5.30 -15.21 7.81
C GLN A 94 5.42 -15.65 6.36
N ASP A 95 4.42 -15.37 5.52
CA ASP A 95 4.44 -15.72 4.11
C ASP A 95 5.48 -14.93 3.30
N VAL A 96 5.85 -13.74 3.77
CA VAL A 96 6.94 -12.96 3.18
C VAL A 96 8.27 -13.71 3.31
N TYR A 97 8.53 -14.32 4.47
CA TYR A 97 9.76 -15.08 4.68
C TYR A 97 9.84 -16.32 3.78
N ASP A 98 8.70 -17.00 3.57
CA ASP A 98 8.62 -18.14 2.64
C ASP A 98 8.93 -17.69 1.20
N LEU A 99 8.34 -16.58 0.77
CA LEU A 99 8.57 -16.03 -0.56
C LEU A 99 10.01 -15.58 -0.77
N LYS A 100 10.63 -14.95 0.23
CA LYS A 100 12.05 -14.59 0.20
C LYS A 100 12.94 -15.82 0.03
N LYS A 101 12.64 -16.89 0.76
CA LYS A 101 13.37 -18.15 0.63
C LYS A 101 13.28 -18.71 -0.80
N VAL A 102 12.09 -18.76 -1.39
CA VAL A 102 11.90 -19.23 -2.77
C VAL A 102 12.62 -18.32 -3.78
N SER A 103 12.57 -17.02 -3.60
CA SER A 103 13.32 -16.07 -4.44
C SER A 103 14.84 -16.34 -4.41
N GLN A 104 15.39 -16.60 -3.22
CA GLN A 104 16.80 -16.95 -3.05
C GLN A 104 17.15 -18.31 -3.67
N GLU A 105 16.31 -19.32 -3.47
CA GLU A 105 16.50 -20.68 -4.01
C GLU A 105 16.47 -20.70 -5.54
N THR A 106 15.61 -19.89 -6.16
CA THR A 106 15.43 -19.86 -7.63
C THR A 106 16.30 -18.84 -8.33
N GLY A 107 16.89 -17.90 -7.60
CA GLY A 107 17.61 -16.77 -8.17
C GLY A 107 16.69 -15.81 -8.96
N ARG A 108 15.37 -15.84 -8.70
CA ARG A 108 14.39 -14.96 -9.33
C ARG A 108 14.00 -13.83 -8.40
N PHE A 109 13.98 -12.58 -8.88
CA PHE A 109 13.52 -11.50 -8.06
C PHE A 109 12.01 -11.54 -7.87
N LEU A 110 11.55 -10.97 -6.75
CA LEU A 110 10.15 -10.69 -6.44
C LEU A 110 10.01 -9.20 -6.13
N GLY A 111 9.43 -8.46 -7.05
CA GLY A 111 9.05 -7.06 -6.86
C GLY A 111 7.64 -6.94 -6.27
N VAL A 112 7.39 -5.87 -5.53
CA VAL A 112 6.09 -5.62 -4.90
C VAL A 112 5.50 -4.28 -5.37
N GLY A 113 4.22 -4.27 -5.70
CA GLY A 113 3.51 -3.18 -6.36
C GLY A 113 3.25 -1.93 -5.51
N PHE A 114 4.12 -1.61 -4.54
CA PHE A 114 4.08 -0.32 -3.85
C PHE A 114 4.60 0.80 -4.77
N GLN A 115 3.75 1.24 -5.69
CA GLN A 115 4.12 2.13 -6.79
C GLN A 115 4.84 3.41 -6.35
N TRP A 116 4.54 3.97 -5.17
CA TRP A 116 5.22 5.16 -4.65
C TRP A 116 6.73 4.95 -4.46
N SER A 117 7.14 3.73 -4.13
CA SER A 117 8.56 3.39 -3.99
C SER A 117 9.33 3.38 -5.34
N PHE A 118 8.63 3.47 -6.46
CA PHE A 118 9.20 3.61 -7.80
C PHE A 118 9.13 5.04 -8.36
N TYR A 119 8.37 5.94 -7.71
CA TYR A 119 8.17 7.29 -8.23
C TYR A 119 9.45 8.11 -8.17
N PRO A 120 9.87 8.74 -9.30
CA PRO A 120 11.08 9.55 -9.34
C PRO A 120 11.10 10.66 -8.29
N SER A 121 9.95 11.28 -8.01
CA SER A 121 9.79 12.31 -6.99
C SER A 121 10.09 11.80 -5.58
N ILE A 122 9.58 10.61 -5.22
CA ILE A 122 9.81 9.96 -3.93
C ILE A 122 11.27 9.52 -3.78
N LEU A 123 11.83 8.93 -4.84
CA LEU A 123 13.24 8.50 -4.83
C LEU A 123 14.19 9.69 -4.70
N ALA A 124 13.91 10.80 -5.40
CA ALA A 124 14.71 12.02 -5.30
C ALA A 124 14.67 12.67 -3.90
N ILE A 125 13.52 12.63 -3.20
CA ILE A 125 13.45 13.06 -1.81
C ILE A 125 14.30 12.15 -0.93
N LYS A 126 14.22 10.84 -1.15
CA LYS A 126 14.98 9.86 -0.38
C LYS A 126 16.48 9.97 -0.62
N GLU A 127 16.92 10.25 -1.85
CA GLU A 127 18.32 10.56 -2.18
C GLU A 127 18.81 11.80 -1.44
N ASP A 128 18.04 12.89 -1.44
CA ASP A 128 18.39 14.12 -0.71
C ASP A 128 18.41 13.88 0.83
N PHE A 129 17.55 12.98 1.35
CA PHE A 129 17.61 12.55 2.75
C PHE A 129 18.87 11.74 3.04
N LEU A 130 19.15 10.70 2.26
CA LEU A 130 20.32 9.81 2.43
C LEU A 130 21.66 10.55 2.25
N SER A 131 21.72 11.56 1.38
CA SER A 131 22.89 12.41 1.22
C SER A 131 23.10 13.43 2.36
N GLY A 132 22.14 13.53 3.29
CA GLY A 132 22.16 14.49 4.40
C GLY A 132 21.72 15.91 4.03
N LYS A 133 21.32 16.18 2.80
CA LYS A 133 20.89 17.51 2.35
C LYS A 133 19.66 18.02 3.11
N LEU A 134 18.69 17.15 3.40
CA LEU A 134 17.50 17.50 4.19
C LEU A 134 17.82 17.63 5.69
N GLY A 135 18.96 17.11 6.16
CA GLY A 135 19.31 17.04 7.58
C GLY A 135 18.61 15.88 8.30
N LYS A 136 18.64 15.89 9.62
CA LYS A 136 18.00 14.83 10.44
C LYS A 136 16.48 14.85 10.28
N PRO A 137 15.83 13.69 10.14
CA PRO A 137 14.38 13.61 10.09
C PRO A 137 13.79 13.91 11.49
N LYS A 138 12.65 14.58 11.54
CA LYS A 138 11.95 14.95 12.77
C LYS A 138 10.57 14.35 12.87
N MET A 139 9.71 14.64 11.87
CA MET A 139 8.32 14.21 11.88
C MET A 139 7.84 13.92 10.46
N LEU A 140 7.27 12.73 10.25
CA LEU A 140 6.64 12.36 9.00
C LEU A 140 5.14 12.20 9.23
N LYS A 141 4.34 12.96 8.49
CA LYS A 141 2.88 12.97 8.63
C LYS A 141 2.20 12.60 7.34
N SER A 142 1.11 11.82 7.43
CA SER A 142 0.24 11.50 6.32
C SER A 142 -1.21 11.47 6.77
N TYR A 143 -2.10 12.10 5.99
CA TYR A 143 -3.54 12.17 6.24
C TYR A 143 -4.31 11.85 4.98
N ILE A 144 -5.26 10.91 5.08
CA ILE A 144 -6.11 10.44 3.99
C ILE A 144 -7.56 10.36 4.45
N ALA A 145 -8.46 11.11 3.81
CA ALA A 145 -9.89 11.11 4.07
C ALA A 145 -10.64 10.68 2.80
N TRP A 146 -10.57 9.40 2.47
CA TRP A 146 -11.24 8.86 1.28
C TRP A 146 -12.59 8.28 1.65
N GLN A 147 -13.65 9.04 1.42
CA GLN A 147 -15.01 8.53 1.58
C GLN A 147 -15.21 7.23 0.79
N ARG A 148 -15.76 6.21 1.43
CA ARG A 148 -16.19 4.98 0.79
C ARG A 148 -17.64 4.67 1.16
N PHE A 149 -18.41 4.40 0.15
CA PHE A 149 -19.81 4.01 0.24
C PHE A 149 -19.93 2.49 0.28
N ASP A 150 -21.12 1.97 0.54
CA ASP A 150 -21.35 0.53 0.67
C ASP A 150 -20.96 -0.25 -0.59
N SER A 151 -21.14 0.37 -1.77
CA SER A 151 -20.74 -0.19 -3.06
C SER A 151 -19.24 -0.54 -3.14
N TYR A 152 -18.39 0.21 -2.42
CA TYR A 152 -16.96 -0.10 -2.36
C TYR A 152 -16.69 -1.44 -1.65
N TYR A 153 -17.39 -1.73 -0.58
CA TYR A 153 -17.23 -2.96 0.19
C TYR A 153 -17.94 -4.15 -0.46
N GLY A 154 -19.03 -3.91 -1.18
CA GLY A 154 -19.76 -4.91 -1.95
C GLY A 154 -19.16 -5.29 -3.31
N ARG A 155 -18.09 -4.63 -3.76
CA ARG A 155 -17.51 -4.81 -5.12
C ARG A 155 -16.90 -6.19 -5.38
N ASN A 156 -16.54 -6.91 -4.32
CA ASN A 156 -15.96 -8.25 -4.40
C ASN A 156 -16.23 -9.02 -3.09
N GLY A 157 -15.83 -10.30 -3.04
CA GLY A 157 -16.10 -11.17 -1.88
C GLY A 157 -15.03 -11.14 -0.79
N TRP A 158 -14.07 -10.19 -0.82
CA TRP A 158 -12.96 -10.14 0.13
C TRP A 158 -12.68 -8.73 0.71
N SER A 159 -13.27 -7.67 0.13
CA SER A 159 -13.10 -6.29 0.65
C SER A 159 -13.58 -6.17 2.09
N ALA A 160 -12.71 -5.65 2.96
CA ALA A 160 -12.92 -5.51 4.41
C ALA A 160 -13.23 -6.81 5.16
N HIS A 161 -12.87 -7.96 4.61
CA HIS A 161 -12.96 -9.25 5.29
C HIS A 161 -11.62 -9.66 5.90
N ILE A 162 -11.70 -10.34 7.02
CA ILE A 162 -10.55 -10.99 7.68
C ILE A 162 -10.20 -12.29 6.95
N ARG A 163 -11.23 -13.01 6.48
CA ARG A 163 -11.07 -14.25 5.73
C ARG A 163 -11.86 -14.23 4.43
N SER A 164 -11.39 -14.98 3.44
CA SER A 164 -12.14 -15.27 2.23
C SER A 164 -13.33 -16.19 2.54
N LYS A 165 -14.24 -16.34 1.58
CA LYS A 165 -15.35 -17.30 1.71
C LYS A 165 -14.87 -18.75 1.87
N ASN A 166 -13.66 -19.05 1.46
CA ASN A 166 -13.03 -20.37 1.59
C ASN A 166 -12.24 -20.54 2.89
N GLY A 167 -12.21 -19.51 3.75
CA GLY A 167 -11.48 -19.52 5.02
C GLY A 167 -10.03 -19.06 4.96
N ASP A 168 -9.50 -18.72 3.78
CA ASP A 168 -8.14 -18.19 3.65
C ASP A 168 -8.01 -16.81 4.31
N TRP A 169 -6.87 -16.52 4.89
CA TRP A 169 -6.59 -15.19 5.40
C TRP A 169 -6.53 -14.16 4.26
N VAL A 170 -7.19 -13.03 4.46
CA VAL A 170 -7.19 -11.87 3.55
C VAL A 170 -6.70 -10.63 4.27
N LEU A 171 -7.14 -10.40 5.51
CA LEU A 171 -6.81 -9.27 6.37
C LEU A 171 -6.97 -7.92 5.64
N ASP A 172 -8.00 -7.80 4.80
CA ASP A 172 -8.24 -6.57 4.04
C ASP A 172 -8.71 -5.46 4.96
N SER A 173 -8.04 -4.33 4.89
CA SER A 173 -8.35 -3.15 5.68
C SER A 173 -7.95 -1.87 4.95
N ILE A 174 -8.29 -0.75 5.52
CA ILE A 174 -7.86 0.56 5.00
C ILE A 174 -6.33 0.66 4.90
N VAL A 175 -5.58 0.12 5.87
CA VAL A 175 -4.10 0.22 5.93
C VAL A 175 -3.37 -0.81 5.08
N THR A 176 -3.98 -1.97 4.81
CA THR A 176 -3.36 -3.01 3.97
C THR A 176 -3.66 -2.82 2.50
N ASN A 177 -4.77 -2.14 2.16
CA ASN A 177 -5.23 -1.99 0.79
C ASN A 177 -5.28 -0.53 0.33
N ALA A 178 -6.36 0.20 0.64
CA ALA A 178 -6.63 1.49 0.01
C ALA A 178 -5.54 2.54 0.28
N THR A 179 -5.09 2.65 1.52
CA THR A 179 -4.13 3.67 1.97
C THR A 179 -2.76 3.11 2.31
N ALA A 180 -2.50 1.85 1.95
CA ALA A 180 -1.25 1.14 2.21
C ALA A 180 0.02 1.90 1.73
N HIS A 181 -0.08 2.56 0.58
CA HIS A 181 1.03 3.34 0.02
C HIS A 181 1.57 4.41 0.97
N TYR A 182 0.70 5.05 1.73
CA TYR A 182 1.05 6.20 2.57
C TYR A 182 1.72 5.80 3.88
N LEU A 183 1.24 4.74 4.55
CA LEU A 183 1.91 4.20 5.71
C LEU A 183 3.25 3.56 5.33
N HIS A 184 3.27 2.77 4.25
CA HIS A 184 4.51 2.20 3.71
C HIS A 184 5.52 3.29 3.35
N ASN A 185 5.08 4.39 2.72
CA ASN A 185 5.98 5.47 2.30
C ASN A 185 6.69 6.14 3.49
N ILE A 186 6.01 6.30 4.64
CA ILE A 186 6.64 6.80 5.87
C ILE A 186 7.83 5.89 6.27
N PHE A 187 7.62 4.57 6.26
CA PHE A 187 8.66 3.60 6.63
C PHE A 187 9.76 3.49 5.56
N PHE A 188 9.36 3.55 4.30
CA PHE A 188 10.26 3.58 3.16
C PHE A 188 11.18 4.80 3.19
N MET A 189 10.63 5.98 3.47
CA MET A 189 11.41 7.21 3.56
C MET A 189 12.49 7.16 4.64
N MET A 190 12.28 6.39 5.73
CA MET A 190 13.23 6.25 6.84
C MET A 190 14.27 5.13 6.65
N GLY A 191 14.22 4.37 5.56
CA GLY A 191 15.21 3.33 5.28
C GLY A 191 16.61 3.89 5.00
N ASP A 192 17.65 3.09 5.29
CA ASP A 192 19.06 3.47 5.17
C ASP A 192 19.63 3.34 3.74
N THR A 193 18.85 2.75 2.84
CA THR A 193 19.21 2.58 1.42
C THR A 193 18.06 3.07 0.55
N LEU A 194 18.30 3.29 -0.74
CA LEU A 194 17.29 3.79 -1.67
C LEU A 194 16.06 2.85 -1.75
N ALA A 195 16.26 1.53 -1.70
CA ALA A 195 15.18 0.53 -1.72
C ALA A 195 14.72 0.09 -0.31
N GLY A 196 15.43 0.45 0.75
CA GLY A 196 15.16 -0.01 2.11
C GLY A 196 13.99 0.70 2.77
N SER A 197 13.38 0.03 3.73
CA SER A 197 12.43 0.63 4.70
C SER A 197 12.93 0.39 6.12
N ARG A 198 12.47 1.18 7.07
CA ARG A 198 12.82 1.04 8.48
C ARG A 198 11.59 0.73 9.32
N LEU A 199 11.67 -0.29 10.16
CA LEU A 199 10.64 -0.58 11.16
C LEU A 199 10.77 0.46 12.30
N PRO A 200 9.68 1.13 12.70
CA PRO A 200 9.71 1.99 13.87
C PRO A 200 10.04 1.22 15.16
N SER A 201 10.79 1.83 16.07
CA SER A 201 11.11 1.26 17.39
C SER A 201 9.93 1.35 18.38
N VAL A 202 9.05 2.32 18.19
CA VAL A 202 7.80 2.50 18.91
C VAL A 202 6.68 2.67 17.92
N VAL A 203 5.62 1.88 18.05
CA VAL A 203 4.39 2.00 17.27
C VAL A 203 3.21 2.02 18.22
N LYS A 204 2.32 2.98 18.03
CA LYS A 204 1.02 3.09 18.71
C LYS A 204 -0.06 3.16 17.68
N THR A 205 -1.15 2.42 17.82
CA THR A 205 -2.26 2.38 16.88
C THR A 205 -3.60 2.37 17.58
N ALA A 206 -4.63 2.83 16.88
CA ALA A 206 -6.01 2.54 17.20
C ALA A 206 -6.80 2.33 15.90
N MET A 207 -7.63 1.30 15.89
CA MET A 207 -8.48 0.91 14.75
C MET A 207 -9.93 1.19 15.10
N TYR A 208 -10.65 1.87 14.20
CA TYR A 208 -12.07 2.22 14.42
C TYR A 208 -12.93 1.74 13.27
N ARG A 209 -14.21 1.54 13.58
CA ARG A 209 -15.21 1.09 12.64
C ARG A 209 -16.52 1.87 12.83
N ALA A 210 -16.98 2.50 11.75
CA ALA A 210 -18.31 3.12 11.67
C ALA A 210 -19.27 2.30 10.82
N LYS A 211 -18.75 1.55 9.85
CA LYS A 211 -19.51 0.80 8.85
C LYS A 211 -19.78 -0.64 9.33
N ASP A 212 -20.81 -1.25 8.78
CA ASP A 212 -21.11 -2.68 9.01
C ASP A 212 -20.17 -3.55 8.15
N ILE A 213 -18.93 -3.68 8.59
CA ILE A 213 -17.87 -4.47 7.97
C ILE A 213 -17.14 -5.30 9.03
N GLU A 214 -16.45 -6.35 8.62
CA GLU A 214 -15.71 -7.23 9.52
C GLU A 214 -14.42 -6.57 10.03
N SER A 215 -13.72 -5.85 9.16
CA SER A 215 -12.48 -5.14 9.45
C SER A 215 -12.74 -3.71 9.97
N PHE A 216 -11.81 -2.79 9.76
CA PHE A 216 -11.91 -1.40 10.20
C PHE A 216 -11.81 -0.43 9.01
N ASP A 217 -12.47 0.71 9.12
CA ASP A 217 -12.55 1.75 8.09
C ASP A 217 -11.79 3.02 8.45
N THR A 218 -11.28 3.11 9.66
CA THR A 218 -10.49 4.24 10.17
C THR A 218 -9.31 3.70 10.97
N CYS A 219 -8.12 4.24 10.71
CA CYS A 219 -6.90 3.88 11.42
C CYS A 219 -6.08 5.12 11.74
N VAL A 220 -5.60 5.17 12.97
CA VAL A 220 -4.58 6.12 13.39
C VAL A 220 -3.36 5.34 13.87
N ALA A 221 -2.19 5.78 13.43
CA ALA A 221 -0.92 5.21 13.86
C ALA A 221 0.10 6.32 14.10
N GLY A 222 0.93 6.14 15.10
CA GLY A 222 2.04 7.04 15.38
C GLY A 222 3.15 6.33 16.13
N GLY A 223 4.29 6.96 16.22
CA GLY A 223 5.42 6.36 16.89
C GLY A 223 6.73 7.06 16.63
N GLU A 224 7.81 6.31 16.86
CA GLU A 224 9.17 6.81 16.78
C GLU A 224 10.10 5.76 16.18
N PHE A 225 11.04 6.22 15.38
CA PHE A 225 12.15 5.42 14.86
C PHE A 225 13.35 5.52 15.83
N ASP A 226 14.29 4.58 15.72
CA ASP A 226 15.52 4.54 16.52
C ASP A 226 16.45 5.74 16.29
N ASN A 227 16.28 6.48 15.20
CA ASN A 227 16.98 7.73 14.90
C ASN A 227 16.31 8.98 15.49
N GLY A 228 15.24 8.81 16.30
CA GLY A 228 14.49 9.88 16.95
C GLY A 228 13.43 10.57 16.08
N ALA A 229 13.26 10.18 14.82
CA ALA A 229 12.19 10.68 13.98
C ALA A 229 10.84 10.13 14.45
N ARG A 230 9.83 11.00 14.50
CA ARG A 230 8.45 10.61 14.82
C ARG A 230 7.62 10.47 13.56
N PHE A 231 6.50 9.76 13.65
CA PHE A 231 5.53 9.73 12.57
C PHE A 231 4.09 9.76 13.07
N ILE A 232 3.19 10.24 12.21
CA ILE A 232 1.74 10.15 12.37
C ILE A 232 1.13 9.78 11.03
N TYR A 233 0.26 8.80 11.06
CA TYR A 233 -0.54 8.35 9.94
C TYR A 233 -2.01 8.33 10.36
N LEU A 234 -2.85 9.00 9.58
CA LEU A 234 -4.28 9.18 9.81
C LEU A 234 -5.02 8.81 8.53
N ALA A 235 -5.88 7.81 8.59
CA ALA A 235 -6.64 7.38 7.43
C ALA A 235 -8.07 7.01 7.80
N SER A 236 -9.05 7.51 7.05
CA SER A 236 -10.46 7.16 7.24
C SER A 236 -11.22 7.06 5.91
N HIS A 237 -12.11 6.08 5.84
CA HIS A 237 -13.15 5.95 4.84
C HIS A 237 -14.51 6.51 5.31
N SER A 238 -14.58 6.98 6.54
CA SER A 238 -15.83 7.34 7.22
C SER A 238 -15.91 8.83 7.59
N THR A 239 -15.07 9.66 6.99
CA THR A 239 -15.18 11.12 7.10
C THR A 239 -16.33 11.65 6.24
N GLU A 240 -16.94 12.75 6.66
CA GLU A 240 -17.99 13.46 5.92
C GLU A 240 -17.48 14.21 4.69
N ILE A 241 -16.18 14.46 4.61
CA ILE A 241 -15.51 15.13 3.49
C ILE A 241 -14.57 14.16 2.82
N ASN A 242 -14.65 14.06 1.49
CA ASN A 242 -13.65 13.32 0.70
C ASN A 242 -12.46 14.23 0.41
N ARG A 243 -11.27 13.79 0.82
CA ARG A 243 -10.05 14.52 0.56
C ARG A 243 -8.90 13.58 0.22
N ASP A 244 -8.24 13.89 -0.88
CA ASP A 244 -7.04 13.19 -1.30
C ASP A 244 -5.87 13.41 -0.32
N PRO A 245 -4.87 12.54 -0.35
CA PRO A 245 -3.82 12.53 0.66
C PRO A 245 -3.06 13.85 0.78
N VAL A 246 -2.68 14.14 2.02
CA VAL A 246 -1.72 15.20 2.36
C VAL A 246 -0.55 14.55 3.06
N ILE A 247 0.65 14.87 2.65
CA ILE A 247 1.89 14.46 3.33
C ILE A 247 2.70 15.68 3.75
N GLU A 248 3.33 15.58 4.91
CA GLU A 248 4.29 16.56 5.41
C GLU A 248 5.43 15.84 6.09
N TYR A 249 6.64 15.98 5.54
CA TYR A 249 7.85 15.38 6.10
C TYR A 249 8.79 16.48 6.55
N GLU A 250 8.92 16.64 7.87
CA GLU A 250 9.79 17.62 8.49
C GLU A 250 11.18 17.04 8.75
N PHE A 251 12.18 17.73 8.25
CA PHE A 251 13.59 17.48 8.49
C PHE A 251 14.24 18.70 9.17
N GLU A 252 15.48 18.56 9.59
CA GLU A 252 16.23 19.64 10.23
C GLU A 252 16.40 20.86 9.31
N ASN A 253 16.64 20.63 8.01
CA ASN A 253 16.95 21.70 7.05
C ASN A 253 15.77 22.08 6.14
N ALA A 254 14.73 21.25 6.05
CA ALA A 254 13.61 21.46 5.13
C ALA A 254 12.32 20.82 5.61
N VAL A 255 11.20 21.27 5.05
CA VAL A 255 9.91 20.60 5.12
C VAL A 255 9.45 20.25 3.72
N VAL A 256 9.24 18.97 3.45
CA VAL A 256 8.65 18.49 2.19
C VAL A 256 7.14 18.37 2.35
N ARG A 257 6.38 18.99 1.46
CA ARG A 257 4.92 18.94 1.45
C ARG A 257 4.37 18.47 0.12
N GLY A 258 3.27 17.72 0.18
CA GLY A 258 2.44 17.37 -0.97
C GLY A 258 0.97 17.34 -0.55
N ASP A 259 0.13 18.02 -1.32
CA ASP A 259 -1.33 18.01 -1.17
C ASP A 259 -1.95 17.52 -2.49
N MET A 260 -2.41 16.25 -2.52
CA MET A 260 -2.94 15.58 -3.72
C MET A 260 -4.31 16.10 -4.14
N ASN A 261 -4.88 17.06 -3.41
CA ASN A 261 -6.13 17.75 -3.78
C ASN A 261 -5.91 18.87 -4.80
N GLN A 262 -4.66 19.24 -5.05
CA GLN A 262 -4.32 20.23 -6.06
C GLN A 262 -4.21 19.58 -7.44
N LYS A 263 -4.55 20.31 -8.50
CA LYS A 263 -4.61 19.79 -9.86
C LYS A 263 -3.28 19.19 -10.33
N ASP A 264 -2.16 19.81 -9.94
CA ASP A 264 -0.80 19.35 -10.25
C ASP A 264 -0.08 19.15 -8.91
N SER A 265 -0.29 17.98 -8.29
CA SER A 265 0.20 17.67 -6.96
C SER A 265 1.70 17.41 -6.97
N HIS A 266 2.48 18.46 -6.79
CA HIS A 266 3.93 18.39 -6.66
C HIS A 266 4.35 18.14 -5.21
N LEU A 267 5.45 17.41 -5.04
CA LEU A 267 6.20 17.35 -3.79
C LEU A 267 7.25 18.47 -3.77
N VAL A 268 7.10 19.39 -2.83
CA VAL A 268 7.98 20.56 -2.75
C VAL A 268 8.65 20.62 -1.37
N ALA A 269 9.97 20.68 -1.36
CA ALA A 269 10.73 21.04 -0.17
C ALA A 269 10.84 22.57 -0.04
N THR A 270 10.58 23.08 1.16
CA THR A 270 10.93 24.45 1.56
C THR A 270 12.06 24.36 2.58
N PHE A 271 13.23 24.88 2.24
CA PHE A 271 14.39 24.90 3.11
C PHE A 271 14.33 26.07 4.10
N ARG A 272 15.13 26.00 5.18
CA ARG A 272 15.15 27.02 6.23
C ARG A 272 15.65 28.39 5.75
N ASP A 273 16.46 28.44 4.69
CA ASP A 273 16.93 29.67 4.06
C ASP A 273 15.88 30.30 3.14
N GLY A 274 14.68 29.70 3.04
CA GLY A 274 13.60 30.15 2.18
C GLY A 274 13.66 29.63 0.74
N SER A 275 14.71 28.92 0.35
CA SER A 275 14.78 28.29 -0.97
C SER A 275 13.82 27.12 -1.08
N THR A 276 13.43 26.77 -2.30
CA THR A 276 12.54 25.64 -2.57
C THR A 276 13.15 24.67 -3.56
N LYS A 277 12.79 23.38 -3.45
CA LYS A 277 13.07 22.36 -4.46
C LYS A 277 11.78 21.63 -4.79
N ASP A 278 11.40 21.66 -6.06
CA ASP A 278 10.31 20.88 -6.60
C ASP A 278 10.84 19.50 -7.02
N TYR A 279 10.27 18.42 -6.48
CA TYR A 279 10.62 17.05 -6.80
C TYR A 279 9.72 16.46 -7.89
N GLY A 280 8.68 17.18 -8.31
CA GLY A 280 7.73 16.74 -9.33
C GLY A 280 6.46 16.10 -8.77
N LEU A 281 5.69 15.54 -9.68
CA LEU A 281 4.37 14.97 -9.43
C LEU A 281 4.42 13.67 -8.62
N VAL A 282 3.30 13.34 -7.97
CA VAL A 282 3.09 12.08 -7.22
C VAL A 282 1.88 11.28 -7.72
N ASN A 283 1.33 11.65 -8.86
CA ASN A 283 0.16 10.99 -9.42
C ASN A 283 0.25 10.97 -10.95
N GLY A 284 -0.64 10.18 -11.56
CA GLY A 284 -0.75 10.03 -13.02
C GLY A 284 -0.35 8.65 -13.51
N ASP A 285 -0.83 8.31 -14.70
CA ASP A 285 -0.63 7.01 -15.33
C ASP A 285 0.84 6.72 -15.61
N SER A 286 1.57 7.71 -16.13
CA SER A 286 3.01 7.59 -16.42
C SER A 286 3.83 7.24 -15.17
N TYR A 287 3.47 7.80 -14.01
CA TYR A 287 4.14 7.45 -12.74
C TYR A 287 3.83 6.02 -12.29
N THR A 288 2.58 5.57 -12.46
CA THR A 288 2.22 4.17 -12.15
C THR A 288 2.90 3.20 -13.11
N ALA A 289 3.13 3.57 -14.38
CA ALA A 289 3.84 2.76 -15.35
C ALA A 289 5.33 2.58 -15.01
N VAL A 290 5.95 3.46 -14.21
CA VAL A 290 7.38 3.35 -13.85
C VAL A 290 7.69 2.00 -13.20
N LYS A 291 6.81 1.46 -12.35
CA LYS A 291 7.04 0.13 -11.75
C LYS A 291 7.08 -0.99 -12.80
N LEU A 292 6.27 -0.90 -13.85
CA LEU A 292 6.24 -1.86 -14.95
C LEU A 292 7.55 -1.77 -15.75
N ILE A 293 7.93 -0.55 -16.13
CA ILE A 293 9.18 -0.26 -16.85
C ILE A 293 10.39 -0.73 -16.03
N THR A 294 10.41 -0.44 -14.73
CA THR A 294 11.50 -0.85 -13.85
C THR A 294 11.61 -2.37 -13.77
N ALA A 295 10.49 -3.09 -13.63
CA ALA A 295 10.49 -4.55 -13.59
C ALA A 295 11.00 -5.17 -14.90
N LEU A 296 10.55 -4.66 -16.07
CA LEU A 296 11.01 -5.09 -17.39
C LEU A 296 12.52 -4.85 -17.57
N LYS A 297 13.01 -3.68 -17.16
CA LYS A 297 14.44 -3.35 -17.21
C LYS A 297 15.26 -4.19 -16.20
N ALA A 298 14.69 -4.52 -15.05
CA ALA A 298 15.36 -5.36 -14.06
C ALA A 298 15.61 -6.79 -14.56
N VAL A 299 14.70 -7.36 -15.35
CA VAL A 299 14.91 -8.65 -16.05
C VAL A 299 16.16 -8.61 -16.92
N ARG A 300 16.41 -7.48 -17.57
CA ARG A 300 17.59 -7.25 -18.44
C ARG A 300 18.86 -6.84 -17.68
N GLY A 301 18.78 -6.67 -16.35
CA GLY A 301 19.88 -6.15 -15.54
C GLY A 301 20.17 -4.64 -15.69
N GLU A 302 19.24 -3.91 -16.29
CA GLU A 302 19.36 -2.46 -16.59
C GLU A 302 18.79 -1.58 -15.46
N ALA A 303 18.07 -2.16 -14.50
CA ALA A 303 17.49 -1.46 -13.35
C ALA A 303 17.50 -2.31 -12.10
N GLN A 304 17.38 -1.67 -10.95
CA GLN A 304 17.11 -2.34 -9.67
C GLN A 304 15.71 -2.02 -9.18
N LEU A 305 15.07 -3.02 -8.56
CA LEU A 305 13.78 -2.80 -7.92
C LEU A 305 13.96 -1.98 -6.64
N THR A 306 13.07 -1.04 -6.43
CA THR A 306 13.02 -0.20 -5.21
C THR A 306 11.91 -0.61 -4.26
N SER A 307 11.14 -1.64 -4.62
CA SER A 307 10.15 -2.27 -3.74
C SER A 307 10.21 -3.80 -3.91
N ASP A 308 10.56 -4.47 -2.85
CA ASP A 308 10.77 -5.91 -2.75
C ASP A 308 10.22 -6.42 -1.40
N PRO A 309 10.29 -7.75 -1.09
CA PRO A 309 9.83 -8.28 0.18
C PRO A 309 10.47 -7.66 1.43
N ASP A 310 11.74 -7.24 1.36
CA ASP A 310 12.40 -6.59 2.49
C ASP A 310 11.87 -5.16 2.73
N SER A 311 11.65 -4.42 1.66
CA SER A 311 11.16 -3.04 1.74
C SER A 311 9.73 -2.94 2.29
N ILE A 312 8.89 -3.95 2.04
CA ILE A 312 7.48 -3.94 2.50
C ILE A 312 7.30 -4.56 3.90
N LEU A 313 8.30 -5.27 4.40
CA LEU A 313 8.19 -6.02 5.64
C LEU A 313 7.83 -5.13 6.86
N PRO A 314 8.42 -3.93 7.07
CA PRO A 314 8.02 -3.04 8.16
C PRO A 314 6.54 -2.68 8.14
N HIS A 315 5.97 -2.42 6.95
CA HIS A 315 4.55 -2.11 6.80
C HIS A 315 3.68 -3.31 7.21
N LEU A 316 3.99 -4.50 6.69
CA LEU A 316 3.19 -5.70 6.98
C LEU A 316 3.30 -6.13 8.45
N ILE A 317 4.50 -6.02 9.06
CA ILE A 317 4.69 -6.25 10.51
C ILE A 317 3.73 -5.37 11.31
N VAL A 318 3.64 -4.09 11.01
CA VAL A 318 2.76 -3.17 11.74
C VAL A 318 1.29 -3.51 11.51
N CYS A 319 0.90 -3.81 10.26
CA CYS A 319 -0.48 -4.19 9.93
C CYS A 319 -0.94 -5.47 10.65
N ASP A 320 -0.10 -6.50 10.66
CA ASP A 320 -0.42 -7.77 11.32
C ASP A 320 -0.41 -7.63 12.84
N ALA A 321 0.60 -6.93 13.38
CA ALA A 321 0.70 -6.70 14.81
C ALA A 321 -0.50 -5.92 15.38
N MET A 322 -1.04 -4.93 14.64
CA MET A 322 -2.21 -4.19 15.12
C MET A 322 -3.44 -5.10 15.19
N LEU A 323 -3.67 -5.95 14.20
CA LEU A 323 -4.79 -6.90 14.24
C LEU A 323 -4.63 -7.99 15.31
N ASP A 324 -3.41 -8.45 15.58
CA ASP A 324 -3.15 -9.45 16.63
C ASP A 324 -3.27 -8.87 18.04
N GLN A 325 -2.81 -7.63 18.25
CA GLN A 325 -2.53 -7.09 19.59
C GLN A 325 -3.56 -6.06 20.06
N ASP A 326 -4.37 -5.49 19.16
CA ASP A 326 -5.33 -4.44 19.48
C ASP A 326 -6.74 -4.82 18.99
N ASP A 327 -7.77 -4.20 19.60
CA ASP A 327 -9.16 -4.42 19.24
C ASP A 327 -9.65 -3.34 18.26
N ILE A 328 -10.65 -3.70 17.45
CA ILE A 328 -11.36 -2.74 16.59
C ILE A 328 -12.45 -2.09 17.45
N HIS A 329 -12.40 -0.77 17.58
CA HIS A 329 -13.35 0.02 18.35
C HIS A 329 -14.47 0.54 17.44
N ASP A 330 -15.72 0.36 17.84
CA ASP A 330 -16.81 1.03 17.17
C ASP A 330 -16.89 2.51 17.61
N PHE A 331 -17.16 3.42 16.67
CA PHE A 331 -17.41 4.82 17.01
C PHE A 331 -18.68 4.95 17.87
N PRO A 332 -18.77 5.97 18.77
CA PRO A 332 -19.99 6.28 19.49
C PRO A 332 -21.17 6.47 18.55
N LYS A 333 -22.28 5.81 18.86
CA LYS A 333 -23.46 5.75 17.96
C LYS A 333 -24.08 7.11 17.66
N ASP A 334 -23.96 8.06 18.57
CA ASP A 334 -24.43 9.44 18.42
C ASP A 334 -23.58 10.27 17.43
N LEU A 335 -22.37 9.83 17.12
CA LEU A 335 -21.53 10.45 16.10
C LEU A 335 -21.71 9.79 14.72
N VAL A 336 -22.22 8.56 14.67
CA VAL A 336 -22.38 7.80 13.41
C VAL A 336 -23.70 8.15 12.76
N TYR A 337 -23.64 8.49 11.48
CA TYR A 337 -24.84 8.74 10.66
C TYR A 337 -24.77 8.02 9.32
N ARG A 338 -25.93 7.78 8.75
CA ARG A 338 -26.07 7.14 7.45
C ARG A 338 -26.60 8.12 6.41
N VAL A 339 -25.98 8.08 5.24
CA VAL A 339 -26.48 8.74 4.02
C VAL A 339 -27.20 7.66 3.21
N GLU A 340 -28.45 7.95 2.88
CA GLU A 340 -29.30 7.09 2.04
C GLU A 340 -29.29 7.56 0.58
N GLY A 341 -29.84 6.77 -0.34
CA GLY A 341 -29.97 7.09 -1.77
C GLY A 341 -29.33 6.04 -2.67
N ASP A 342 -28.96 6.43 -3.89
CA ASP A 342 -28.43 5.54 -4.92
C ASP A 342 -27.07 4.92 -4.54
N ASN A 343 -26.30 5.59 -3.71
CA ASN A 343 -25.02 5.10 -3.20
C ASN A 343 -24.94 5.36 -1.69
N PRO A 344 -25.57 4.51 -0.87
CA PRO A 344 -25.63 4.68 0.58
C PRO A 344 -24.26 4.49 1.24
N GLY A 345 -24.09 5.09 2.43
CA GLY A 345 -22.86 4.97 3.18
C GLY A 345 -22.99 5.47 4.61
N THR A 346 -22.11 5.01 5.49
CA THR A 346 -22.06 5.38 6.90
C THR A 346 -20.82 6.23 7.17
N PHE A 347 -21.00 7.33 7.91
CA PHE A 347 -19.95 8.31 8.20
C PHE A 347 -20.02 8.77 9.66
N VAL A 348 -19.01 9.53 10.10
CA VAL A 348 -18.86 10.01 11.49
C VAL A 348 -18.79 11.52 11.50
N HIS A 349 -19.67 12.16 12.28
CA HIS A 349 -19.72 13.61 12.42
C HIS A 349 -18.43 14.17 13.04
N GLY A 350 -17.85 15.19 12.40
CA GLY A 350 -16.69 15.93 12.87
C GLY A 350 -15.35 15.19 12.69
N LEU A 351 -15.37 13.94 12.23
CA LEU A 351 -14.16 13.11 12.13
C LEU A 351 -13.09 13.72 11.20
N TYR A 352 -13.53 14.37 10.11
CA TYR A 352 -12.62 15.04 9.19
C TYR A 352 -11.82 16.14 9.89
N ASP A 353 -12.48 17.02 10.63
CA ASP A 353 -11.84 18.14 11.31
C ASP A 353 -10.97 17.66 12.49
N ASP A 354 -11.43 16.65 13.23
CA ASP A 354 -10.67 16.05 14.33
C ASP A 354 -9.35 15.44 13.83
N LEU A 355 -9.38 14.62 12.77
CA LEU A 355 -8.18 14.05 12.18
C LEU A 355 -7.29 15.13 11.53
N ARG A 356 -7.87 16.16 10.96
CA ARG A 356 -7.13 17.31 10.43
C ARG A 356 -6.36 18.03 11.54
N ARG A 357 -7.01 18.25 12.68
CA ARG A 357 -6.35 18.83 13.86
C ARG A 357 -5.20 17.96 14.35
N CYS A 358 -5.38 16.63 14.39
CA CYS A 358 -4.28 15.70 14.70
C CYS A 358 -3.07 15.89 13.77
N LEU A 359 -3.32 16.05 12.46
CA LEU A 359 -2.26 16.30 11.48
C LEU A 359 -1.53 17.61 11.78
N ASP A 360 -2.28 18.69 11.99
CA ASP A 360 -1.74 20.04 12.18
C ASP A 360 -0.91 20.11 13.48
N ASP A 361 -1.41 19.56 14.58
CA ASP A 361 -0.76 19.58 15.90
C ASP A 361 0.30 18.48 16.06
N GLY A 362 0.38 17.53 15.16
CA GLY A 362 1.33 16.41 15.23
C GLY A 362 1.06 15.49 16.41
N LYS A 363 -0.23 15.25 16.75
CA LYS A 363 -0.70 14.44 17.87
C LYS A 363 -1.69 13.37 17.42
N LEU A 364 -1.80 12.30 18.21
CA LEU A 364 -2.81 11.27 18.02
C LEU A 364 -4.15 11.69 18.66
N PRO A 365 -5.29 11.10 18.26
CA PRO A 365 -6.62 11.48 18.74
C PRO A 365 -6.76 11.44 20.28
N SER A 366 -6.17 10.45 20.98
CA SER A 366 -6.22 10.40 22.43
C SER A 366 -5.39 11.52 23.09
N GLU A 367 -4.29 11.94 22.45
CA GLU A 367 -3.44 13.05 22.90
C GLU A 367 -4.13 14.42 22.69
N GLU A 368 -5.06 14.51 21.71
CA GLU A 368 -5.94 15.66 21.50
C GLU A 368 -7.14 15.69 22.47
N GLY A 369 -7.44 14.55 23.11
CA GLY A 369 -8.52 14.45 24.08
C GLY A 369 -9.91 14.39 23.49
N PHE A 370 -10.06 13.89 22.24
CA PHE A 370 -11.37 13.68 21.65
C PHE A 370 -12.16 12.63 22.41
N SER A 371 -13.46 12.90 22.65
CA SER A 371 -14.33 12.04 23.46
C SER A 371 -14.57 10.64 22.84
N TRP A 372 -14.39 10.51 21.53
CA TRP A 372 -14.52 9.24 20.82
C TRP A 372 -13.22 8.42 20.80
N ALA A 373 -12.08 9.05 21.12
CA ALA A 373 -10.79 8.41 20.96
C ALA A 373 -10.47 7.47 22.14
N PHE A 374 -10.10 6.26 21.80
CA PHE A 374 -9.48 5.32 22.74
C PHE A 374 -7.97 5.57 22.80
N PRO A 375 -7.32 5.30 23.96
CA PRO A 375 -5.86 5.34 24.03
C PRO A 375 -5.23 4.40 23.00
N GLU A 376 -4.31 4.92 22.20
CA GLU A 376 -3.63 4.11 21.19
C GLU A 376 -2.80 3.01 21.86
N LYS A 377 -2.98 1.79 21.37
CA LYS A 377 -2.26 0.61 21.83
C LYS A 377 -0.81 0.66 21.37
N LYS A 378 0.13 0.57 22.31
CA LYS A 378 1.53 0.34 21.97
C LYS A 378 1.70 -1.12 21.52
N LEU A 379 2.17 -1.30 20.27
CA LEU A 379 2.40 -2.60 19.70
C LEU A 379 3.80 -3.13 20.03
N ASP A 380 3.90 -4.44 20.25
CA ASP A 380 5.18 -5.14 20.25
C ASP A 380 5.49 -5.58 18.81
N VAL A 381 6.36 -4.82 18.15
CA VAL A 381 6.78 -5.06 16.76
C VAL A 381 8.21 -5.63 16.70
N ALA A 382 8.96 -5.55 17.79
CA ALA A 382 10.33 -6.06 17.86
C ALA A 382 10.33 -7.58 17.76
N GLY A 383 10.91 -8.12 16.67
CA GLY A 383 10.94 -9.56 16.43
C GLY A 383 9.59 -10.19 16.06
N TYR A 384 8.56 -9.40 15.76
CA TYR A 384 7.28 -9.91 15.28
C TYR A 384 7.46 -10.57 13.91
N ARG A 385 7.14 -11.86 13.83
CA ARG A 385 7.37 -12.68 12.63
C ARG A 385 6.19 -13.57 12.23
N GLU A 386 5.14 -13.60 13.04
CA GLU A 386 4.00 -14.49 12.84
C GLU A 386 2.72 -13.82 13.31
N PHE A 387 1.76 -13.71 12.39
CA PHE A 387 0.39 -13.38 12.71
C PHE A 387 -0.31 -14.63 13.25
N LYS A 388 -0.80 -14.59 14.48
CA LYS A 388 -1.44 -15.73 15.14
C LYS A 388 -2.94 -15.77 14.89
N GLY A 389 -3.56 -14.62 14.75
CA GLY A 389 -4.99 -14.47 14.45
C GLY A 389 -5.92 -15.14 15.47
N THR A 390 -5.48 -15.28 16.73
CA THR A 390 -6.25 -16.01 17.77
C THR A 390 -7.62 -15.42 18.01
N LYS A 391 -7.80 -14.11 17.80
CA LYS A 391 -9.09 -13.43 17.92
C LYS A 391 -10.11 -13.84 16.85
N PHE A 392 -9.65 -14.39 15.74
CA PHE A 392 -10.43 -14.71 14.54
C PHE A 392 -10.55 -16.23 14.30
N GLN A 393 -10.26 -17.04 15.31
CA GLN A 393 -10.32 -18.52 15.25
C GLN A 393 -11.66 -19.11 15.71
N LYS A 394 -12.75 -18.34 15.65
CA LYS A 394 -14.08 -18.83 16.04
C LYS A 394 -14.77 -19.63 14.95
#